data_0bd1853873fb053f00989d8b5ac427ee
#
_entry.id   0bd1853873fb053f00989d8b5ac427ee
#
_cell.length_a   1.000
_cell.length_b   1.000
_cell.length_c   1.000
_cell.angle_alpha   90.00
_cell.angle_beta   90.00
_cell.angle_gamma   90.00
#
_symmetry.space_group_name_H-M   'P 1'
#
loop_
_entity.id
_entity.type
_entity.pdbx_description
1 polymer ?
#
loop_
_entity_poly.entity_id
_entity_poly.type
_entity_poly.pdbx_seq_one_letter_code
_entity_poly.pdbx_strand_id
1 'polypeptide(L)'
;VATLLAGCNNNPLPDGAGASNTLFTAVSGSSPRHLDPTASYWSNETPYTYQIYEPPYGYHYLKRPFVLQGKTAVEVAQPTYLDQAGHKLPADAPAADIAESVYEVRIKPGILFQPHPAFATDAQGRHRYHSEIALKAGEIGDRRSPWEFRHQGTRELVAEDYVYAIKRHATTRITTPIFGIFSEYVLGLKEYGELIKAEDAKLRAGLDPAALDKPFLDFRQWPLIGATAPGKH
;
A
#
# COMPACT_ATOMS: atom_id res chain seq x y z
N VAL A 1 14.61 -13.77 58.43
CA VAL A 1 15.35 -13.63 57.19
C VAL A 1 14.40 -12.99 56.16
N ALA A 2 14.53 -11.67 55.97
CA ALA A 2 13.78 -10.94 54.96
C ALA A 2 14.50 -11.11 53.61
N THR A 3 13.96 -11.91 52.72
CA THR A 3 14.44 -12.02 51.33
C THR A 3 13.97 -10.77 50.59
N LEU A 4 14.84 -9.84 50.35
CA LEU A 4 14.62 -8.73 49.43
C LEU A 4 14.37 -9.32 48.03
N LEU A 5 13.13 -9.33 47.59
CA LEU A 5 12.78 -9.45 46.16
C LEU A 5 13.22 -8.15 45.50
N ALA A 6 14.49 -8.07 45.09
CA ALA A 6 14.91 -7.10 44.12
C ALA A 6 14.23 -7.48 42.81
N GLY A 7 13.05 -6.95 42.56
CA GLY A 7 12.44 -7.02 41.25
C GLY A 7 13.38 -6.38 40.25
N CYS A 8 13.77 -7.11 39.21
CA CYS A 8 14.52 -6.55 38.10
C CYS A 8 13.73 -5.37 37.55
N ASN A 9 14.22 -4.17 37.84
CA ASN A 9 13.71 -2.98 37.16
C ASN A 9 14.18 -3.08 35.68
N ASN A 10 13.27 -3.53 34.84
CA ASN A 10 13.57 -3.69 33.39
C ASN A 10 13.54 -2.33 32.65
N ASN A 11 13.52 -1.23 33.40
CA ASN A 11 13.64 0.10 32.82
C ASN A 11 15.13 0.43 32.55
N PRO A 12 15.55 0.55 31.29
CA PRO A 12 16.92 0.86 30.93
C PRO A 12 17.31 2.32 31.23
N LEU A 13 16.38 3.14 31.69
CA LEU A 13 16.60 4.56 31.96
C LEU A 13 16.77 4.84 33.44
N PRO A 14 17.57 5.86 33.82
CA PRO A 14 17.68 6.32 35.19
C PRO A 14 16.32 6.72 35.79
N ASP A 15 16.16 6.57 37.08
CA ASP A 15 14.98 7.01 37.80
C ASP A 15 14.70 8.51 37.53
N GLY A 16 13.47 8.80 37.14
CA GLY A 16 13.04 10.16 36.77
C GLY A 16 13.22 10.54 35.29
N ALA A 17 13.96 9.78 34.50
CA ALA A 17 14.14 10.08 33.06
C ALA A 17 12.86 9.88 32.23
N GLY A 18 11.83 9.22 32.77
CA GLY A 18 10.55 8.98 32.10
C GLY A 18 9.44 9.99 32.39
N ALA A 19 9.75 11.08 33.12
CA ALA A 19 8.71 11.94 33.68
C ALA A 19 8.01 12.85 32.66
N SER A 20 8.54 13.06 31.47
CA SER A 20 7.86 13.84 30.42
C SER A 20 8.46 13.59 29.03
N ASN A 21 7.59 13.43 28.05
CA ASN A 21 7.94 13.42 26.62
C ASN A 21 8.93 12.35 26.15
N THR A 22 9.00 11.21 26.80
CA THR A 22 9.88 10.10 26.42
C THR A 22 9.07 9.00 25.73
N LEU A 23 9.36 8.72 24.47
CA LEU A 23 8.82 7.60 23.72
C LEU A 23 9.79 6.41 23.81
N PHE A 24 9.32 5.33 24.43
CA PHE A 24 10.05 4.06 24.42
C PHE A 24 9.68 3.25 23.18
N THR A 25 10.66 2.86 22.40
CA THR A 25 10.47 2.01 21.24
C THR A 25 11.43 0.83 21.27
N ALA A 26 10.95 -0.32 20.82
CA ALA A 26 11.79 -1.47 20.58
C ALA A 26 12.13 -1.52 19.09
N VAL A 27 13.40 -1.66 18.77
CA VAL A 27 13.87 -1.84 17.40
C VAL A 27 14.22 -3.31 17.22
N SER A 28 13.73 -3.90 16.12
CA SER A 28 14.14 -5.26 15.73
C SER A 28 15.63 -5.30 15.41
N GLY A 29 16.31 -6.38 15.81
CA GLY A 29 17.72 -6.59 15.51
C GLY A 29 18.05 -6.81 14.02
N SER A 30 17.05 -6.85 13.15
CA SER A 30 17.19 -6.96 11.70
C SER A 30 16.49 -5.80 10.99
N SER A 31 17.15 -5.26 9.97
CA SER A 31 16.54 -4.24 9.10
C SER A 31 15.36 -4.80 8.33
N PRO A 32 14.33 -3.98 8.04
CA PRO A 32 13.27 -4.37 7.12
C PRO A 32 13.88 -4.66 5.73
N ARG A 33 13.39 -5.70 5.07
CA ARG A 33 13.81 -6.04 3.70
C ARG A 33 13.11 -5.20 2.66
N HIS A 34 11.83 -4.90 2.92
CA HIS A 34 10.96 -4.17 2.01
C HIS A 34 10.13 -3.14 2.79
N LEU A 35 10.01 -1.95 2.23
CA LEU A 35 9.07 -0.91 2.68
C LEU A 35 7.93 -0.71 1.68
N ASP A 36 7.99 -1.38 0.53
CA ASP A 36 6.89 -1.41 -0.45
C ASP A 36 5.77 -2.33 0.07
N PRO A 37 4.53 -1.84 0.27
CA PRO A 37 3.42 -2.65 0.77
C PRO A 37 3.11 -3.87 -0.09
N THR A 38 3.41 -3.81 -1.39
CA THR A 38 3.20 -4.92 -2.33
C THR A 38 4.13 -6.11 -2.04
N ALA A 39 5.33 -5.86 -1.53
CA ALA A 39 6.35 -6.88 -1.23
C ALA A 39 6.49 -7.16 0.27
N SER A 40 6.11 -6.20 1.12
CA SER A 40 6.27 -6.30 2.57
C SER A 40 5.30 -7.33 3.17
N TYR A 41 5.85 -8.29 3.92
CA TYR A 41 5.06 -9.36 4.55
C TYR A 41 5.55 -9.73 5.95
N TRP A 42 6.77 -9.35 6.31
CA TRP A 42 7.40 -9.79 7.54
C TRP A 42 7.02 -8.93 8.75
N SER A 43 6.95 -9.56 9.92
CA SER A 43 6.58 -8.87 11.17
C SER A 43 7.53 -7.75 11.57
N ASN A 44 8.81 -7.80 11.15
CA ASN A 44 9.78 -6.73 11.38
C ASN A 44 9.63 -5.53 10.41
N GLU A 45 8.83 -5.66 9.36
CA GLU A 45 8.50 -4.59 8.40
C GLU A 45 7.23 -3.84 8.77
N THR A 46 6.27 -4.56 9.36
CA THR A 46 4.95 -4.03 9.76
C THR A 46 5.02 -2.76 10.61
N PRO A 47 5.90 -2.62 11.63
CA PRO A 47 6.00 -1.40 12.42
C PRO A 47 6.34 -0.15 11.59
N TYR A 48 7.07 -0.32 10.48
CA TYR A 48 7.42 0.78 9.57
C TYR A 48 6.33 1.04 8.55
N THR A 49 5.84 0.00 7.89
CA THR A 49 4.83 0.16 6.83
C THR A 49 3.52 0.72 7.37
N TYR A 50 3.11 0.36 8.60
CA TYR A 50 1.91 0.90 9.24
C TYR A 50 2.05 2.36 9.69
N GLN A 51 3.27 2.89 9.80
CA GLN A 51 3.51 4.30 10.07
C GLN A 51 3.59 5.14 8.77
N ILE A 52 3.94 4.52 7.64
CA ILE A 52 4.13 5.20 6.36
C ILE A 52 2.84 5.21 5.55
N TYR A 53 2.10 4.10 5.55
CA TYR A 53 0.91 3.91 4.71
C TYR A 53 -0.35 3.80 5.55
N GLU A 54 -1.38 4.54 5.17
CA GLU A 54 -2.68 4.48 5.82
C GLU A 54 -3.69 3.73 4.94
N PRO A 55 -4.22 2.58 5.42
CA PRO A 55 -5.20 1.80 4.69
C PRO A 55 -6.60 2.44 4.75
N PRO A 56 -7.56 2.00 3.91
CA PRO A 56 -8.96 2.43 4.00
C PRO A 56 -9.57 2.16 5.37
N TYR A 57 -9.22 1.05 5.99
CA TYR A 57 -9.76 0.59 7.26
C TYR A 57 -8.67 0.26 8.26
N GLY A 58 -9.01 0.30 9.54
CA GLY A 58 -8.15 -0.17 10.61
C GLY A 58 -8.95 -0.53 11.85
N TYR A 59 -8.38 -1.31 12.73
CA TYR A 59 -9.01 -1.62 14.02
C TYR A 59 -8.92 -0.46 14.99
N HIS A 60 -9.99 -0.23 15.74
CA HIS A 60 -9.99 0.75 16.81
C HIS A 60 -9.01 0.32 17.90
N TYR A 61 -8.10 1.21 18.29
CA TYR A 61 -6.99 0.88 19.18
C TYR A 61 -7.40 0.31 20.54
N LEU A 62 -8.45 0.87 21.16
CA LEU A 62 -8.86 0.52 22.52
C LEU A 62 -10.04 -0.45 22.59
N LYS A 63 -10.87 -0.56 21.56
CA LYS A 63 -12.10 -1.36 21.64
C LYS A 63 -11.84 -2.85 21.53
N ARG A 64 -12.46 -3.63 22.44
CA ARG A 64 -12.50 -5.09 22.40
C ARG A 64 -13.96 -5.55 22.56
N PRO A 65 -14.42 -6.59 21.81
CA PRO A 65 -13.72 -7.25 20.72
C PRO A 65 -13.30 -6.24 19.63
N PHE A 66 -12.46 -6.67 18.69
CA PHE A 66 -11.93 -5.77 17.65
C PHE A 66 -13.05 -5.09 16.86
N VAL A 67 -13.00 -3.77 16.77
CA VAL A 67 -13.96 -2.96 16.00
C VAL A 67 -13.24 -2.33 14.81
N LEU A 68 -13.67 -2.69 13.61
CA LEU A 68 -13.18 -2.09 12.38
C LEU A 68 -13.74 -0.66 12.23
N GLN A 69 -12.92 0.27 11.76
CA GLN A 69 -13.31 1.66 11.51
C GLN A 69 -12.66 2.19 10.24
N GLY A 70 -13.29 3.19 9.61
CA GLY A 70 -12.72 3.91 8.48
C GLY A 70 -11.48 4.72 8.91
N LYS A 71 -10.38 4.54 8.20
CA LYS A 71 -9.16 5.34 8.31
C LYS A 71 -9.16 6.41 7.21
N THR A 72 -8.72 6.06 6.01
CA THR A 72 -8.90 6.94 4.86
C THR A 72 -10.28 6.81 4.22
N ALA A 73 -10.97 5.70 4.42
CA ALA A 73 -12.38 5.58 4.06
C ALA A 73 -13.29 6.35 5.04
N VAL A 74 -14.38 6.90 4.53
CA VAL A 74 -15.39 7.65 5.31
C VAL A 74 -16.00 6.75 6.38
N GLU A 75 -16.36 5.53 5.99
CA GLU A 75 -17.03 4.52 6.82
C GLU A 75 -16.64 3.12 6.37
N VAL A 76 -16.99 2.11 7.15
CA VAL A 76 -16.80 0.71 6.75
C VAL A 76 -17.89 0.34 5.75
N ALA A 77 -17.50 0.05 4.52
CA ALA A 77 -18.43 -0.34 3.47
C ALA A 77 -19.18 -1.63 3.82
N GLN A 78 -20.46 -1.63 3.54
CA GLN A 78 -21.30 -2.84 3.62
C GLN A 78 -21.40 -3.48 2.25
N PRO A 79 -21.38 -4.82 2.15
CA PRO A 79 -21.51 -5.50 0.86
C PRO A 79 -22.88 -5.33 0.23
N THR A 80 -22.91 -5.19 -1.06
CA THR A 80 -24.07 -5.48 -1.90
C THR A 80 -23.85 -6.87 -2.50
N TYR A 81 -24.76 -7.79 -2.24
CA TYR A 81 -24.69 -9.16 -2.76
C TYR A 81 -25.38 -9.26 -4.11
N LEU A 82 -24.77 -10.01 -5.03
CA LEU A 82 -25.29 -10.29 -6.36
C LEU A 82 -25.38 -11.80 -6.58
N ASP A 83 -26.43 -12.23 -7.31
CA ASP A 83 -26.53 -13.61 -7.81
C ASP A 83 -25.69 -13.82 -9.07
N GLN A 84 -25.72 -15.03 -9.62
CA GLN A 84 -24.98 -15.37 -10.85
C GLN A 84 -25.44 -14.59 -12.09
N ALA A 85 -26.66 -14.04 -12.09
CA ALA A 85 -27.18 -13.23 -13.17
C ALA A 85 -26.89 -11.73 -12.96
N GLY A 86 -26.23 -11.36 -11.86
CA GLY A 86 -25.90 -9.99 -11.49
C GLY A 86 -27.06 -9.22 -10.85
N HIS A 87 -28.14 -9.89 -10.44
CA HIS A 87 -29.23 -9.24 -9.74
C HIS A 87 -28.88 -9.05 -8.26
N LYS A 88 -29.30 -7.91 -7.72
CA LYS A 88 -29.09 -7.58 -6.31
C LYS A 88 -29.93 -8.49 -5.41
N LEU A 89 -29.27 -9.09 -4.42
CA LEU A 89 -29.87 -9.92 -3.38
C LEU A 89 -30.14 -9.11 -2.10
N PRO A 90 -31.08 -9.58 -1.24
CA PRO A 90 -31.26 -9.07 0.11
C PRO A 90 -29.98 -9.21 0.96
N ALA A 91 -29.84 -8.35 1.98
CA ALA A 91 -28.65 -8.37 2.85
C ALA A 91 -28.52 -9.67 3.69
N ASP A 92 -29.61 -10.37 3.90
CA ASP A 92 -29.71 -11.65 4.61
C ASP A 92 -29.78 -12.86 3.68
N ALA A 93 -29.44 -12.70 2.40
CA ALA A 93 -29.46 -13.79 1.42
C ALA A 93 -28.56 -14.96 1.86
N PRO A 94 -28.99 -16.21 1.63
CA PRO A 94 -28.16 -17.37 1.90
C PRO A 94 -26.83 -17.31 1.15
N ALA A 95 -25.73 -17.69 1.79
CA ALA A 95 -24.41 -17.66 1.18
C ALA A 95 -24.31 -18.45 -0.14
N ALA A 96 -25.11 -19.51 -0.28
CA ALA A 96 -25.15 -20.33 -1.49
C ALA A 96 -25.72 -19.60 -2.73
N ASP A 97 -26.51 -18.56 -2.51
CA ASP A 97 -27.11 -17.78 -3.58
C ASP A 97 -26.23 -16.58 -4.01
N ILE A 98 -25.21 -16.27 -3.21
CA ILE A 98 -24.32 -15.12 -3.45
C ILE A 98 -23.19 -15.56 -4.39
N ALA A 99 -23.17 -14.97 -5.59
CA ALA A 99 -22.08 -15.15 -6.53
C ALA A 99 -20.98 -14.09 -6.33
N GLU A 100 -21.37 -12.84 -6.04
CA GLU A 100 -20.44 -11.73 -5.87
C GLU A 100 -20.83 -10.84 -4.68
N SER A 101 -19.80 -10.27 -4.03
CA SER A 101 -19.97 -9.27 -2.98
C SER A 101 -19.29 -7.98 -3.42
N VAL A 102 -20.07 -6.93 -3.66
CA VAL A 102 -19.58 -5.63 -4.12
C VAL A 102 -19.49 -4.65 -2.96
N TYR A 103 -18.31 -4.07 -2.76
CA TYR A 103 -18.04 -3.07 -1.72
C TYR A 103 -17.77 -1.70 -2.36
N GLU A 104 -18.61 -0.71 -2.06
CA GLU A 104 -18.37 0.69 -2.42
C GLU A 104 -17.59 1.37 -1.29
N VAL A 105 -16.32 1.66 -1.53
CA VAL A 105 -15.42 2.29 -0.55
C VAL A 105 -15.24 3.76 -0.90
N ARG A 106 -15.77 4.66 -0.08
CA ARG A 106 -15.66 6.12 -0.26
C ARG A 106 -14.45 6.63 0.48
N ILE A 107 -13.53 7.27 -0.23
CA ILE A 107 -12.31 7.86 0.35
C ILE A 107 -12.61 9.28 0.84
N LYS A 108 -12.11 9.64 2.01
CA LYS A 108 -12.22 10.99 2.57
C LYS A 108 -11.50 11.98 1.65
N PRO A 109 -12.14 13.07 1.23
CA PRO A 109 -11.47 14.11 0.46
C PRO A 109 -10.45 14.87 1.32
N GLY A 110 -9.48 15.52 0.65
CA GLY A 110 -8.51 16.41 1.30
C GLY A 110 -7.32 15.71 1.98
N ILE A 111 -7.21 14.38 1.91
CA ILE A 111 -6.03 13.67 2.40
C ILE A 111 -4.89 13.88 1.40
N LEU A 112 -3.78 14.45 1.85
CA LEU A 112 -2.60 14.71 1.02
C LEU A 112 -1.51 13.70 1.32
N PHE A 113 -0.81 13.29 0.26
CA PHE A 113 0.48 12.60 0.44
C PHE A 113 1.51 13.54 1.05
N GLN A 114 2.47 13.00 1.77
CA GLN A 114 3.61 13.80 2.22
C GLN A 114 4.37 14.36 1.01
N PRO A 115 4.93 15.58 1.12
CA PRO A 115 5.77 16.12 0.07
C PRO A 115 6.89 15.15 -0.30
N HIS A 116 7.01 14.86 -1.61
CA HIS A 116 7.98 13.91 -2.12
C HIS A 116 8.43 14.31 -3.53
N PRO A 117 9.68 14.06 -3.93
CA PRO A 117 10.16 14.37 -5.28
C PRO A 117 9.36 13.69 -6.39
N ALA A 118 8.79 12.51 -6.14
CA ALA A 118 7.94 11.81 -7.11
C ALA A 118 6.70 12.63 -7.54
N PHE A 119 6.25 13.58 -6.72
CA PHE A 119 5.12 14.47 -7.03
C PHE A 119 5.56 15.84 -7.55
N ALA A 120 6.87 16.10 -7.65
CA ALA A 120 7.38 17.35 -8.17
C ALA A 120 7.09 17.50 -9.66
N THR A 121 6.47 18.63 -10.06
CA THR A 121 6.16 18.93 -11.46
C THR A 121 6.89 20.18 -11.94
N ASP A 122 7.03 20.29 -13.25
CA ASP A 122 7.47 21.53 -13.91
C ASP A 122 6.28 22.50 -14.14
N ALA A 123 6.56 23.64 -14.78
CA ALA A 123 5.54 24.65 -15.10
C ALA A 123 4.44 24.14 -16.05
N GLN A 124 4.69 23.04 -16.75
CA GLN A 124 3.74 22.39 -17.66
C GLN A 124 2.99 21.23 -17.00
N GLY A 125 3.20 20.98 -15.68
CA GLY A 125 2.57 19.90 -14.94
C GLY A 125 3.19 18.51 -15.16
N ARG A 126 4.33 18.41 -15.83
CA ARG A 126 5.02 17.12 -16.06
C ARG A 126 5.90 16.78 -14.87
N HIS A 127 5.93 15.50 -14.48
CA HIS A 127 6.78 15.03 -13.38
C HIS A 127 8.26 15.25 -13.70
N ARG A 128 8.97 15.99 -12.83
CA ARG A 128 10.38 16.36 -13.01
C ARG A 128 11.32 15.16 -12.95
N TYR A 129 11.05 14.23 -12.07
CA TYR A 129 11.92 13.09 -11.77
C TYR A 129 11.34 11.78 -12.32
N HIS A 130 10.59 11.85 -13.43
CA HIS A 130 10.19 10.66 -14.16
C HIS A 130 11.44 10.01 -14.77
N SER A 131 11.56 8.68 -14.66
CA SER A 131 12.78 7.92 -14.92
C SER A 131 13.49 8.28 -16.23
N GLU A 132 12.77 8.35 -17.34
CA GLU A 132 13.39 8.60 -18.67
C GLU A 132 13.94 10.03 -18.81
N ILE A 133 13.27 11.01 -18.22
CA ILE A 133 13.67 12.43 -18.33
C ILE A 133 14.77 12.73 -17.34
N ALA A 134 14.59 12.32 -16.09
CA ALA A 134 15.51 12.62 -15.00
C ALA A 134 16.85 11.89 -15.12
N LEU A 135 16.85 10.64 -15.60
CA LEU A 135 18.09 9.90 -15.86
C LEU A 135 18.93 10.55 -16.96
N LYS A 136 18.30 11.00 -18.06
CA LYS A 136 18.96 11.73 -19.15
C LYS A 136 19.51 13.08 -18.70
N ALA A 137 18.82 13.77 -17.82
CA ALA A 137 19.25 15.06 -17.29
C ALA A 137 20.28 14.96 -16.15
N GLY A 138 20.57 13.75 -15.66
CA GLY A 138 21.43 13.56 -14.48
C GLY A 138 20.81 14.11 -13.18
N GLU A 139 19.54 14.44 -13.17
CA GLU A 139 18.88 15.07 -12.02
C GLU A 139 18.67 14.12 -10.85
N ILE A 140 18.63 12.81 -11.07
CA ILE A 140 18.51 11.81 -10.01
C ILE A 140 19.89 11.59 -9.37
N GLY A 141 20.93 11.39 -10.17
CA GLY A 141 22.32 11.26 -9.70
C GLY A 141 22.51 10.27 -8.53
N ASP A 142 23.44 10.57 -7.66
CA ASP A 142 23.79 9.73 -6.49
C ASP A 142 22.97 10.04 -5.24
N ARG A 143 21.79 10.66 -5.38
CA ARG A 143 20.95 11.02 -4.24
C ARG A 143 20.45 9.77 -3.52
N ARG A 144 20.67 9.75 -2.20
CA ARG A 144 20.34 8.63 -1.31
C ARG A 144 19.07 8.81 -0.51
N SER A 145 18.52 10.04 -0.54
CA SER A 145 17.36 10.43 0.25
C SER A 145 16.43 11.32 -0.56
N PRO A 146 15.10 11.20 -0.39
CA PRO A 146 14.14 12.13 -0.98
C PRO A 146 14.41 13.60 -0.62
N TRP A 147 15.00 13.86 0.52
CA TRP A 147 15.32 15.21 1.02
C TRP A 147 16.45 15.91 0.27
N GLU A 148 17.25 15.15 -0.48
CA GLU A 148 18.34 15.69 -1.31
C GLU A 148 17.85 16.26 -2.66
N PHE A 149 16.57 16.03 -3.00
CA PHE A 149 15.96 16.57 -4.20
C PHE A 149 15.49 18.02 -3.98
N ARG A 150 15.87 18.90 -4.89
CA ARG A 150 15.55 20.33 -4.79
C ARG A 150 14.05 20.62 -4.86
N HIS A 151 13.31 19.83 -5.64
CA HIS A 151 11.90 20.02 -5.86
C HIS A 151 11.10 18.90 -5.20
N GLN A 152 10.10 19.29 -4.44
CA GLN A 152 9.15 18.41 -3.78
C GLN A 152 7.76 18.77 -4.30
N GLY A 153 6.84 17.82 -4.25
CA GLY A 153 5.44 18.03 -4.58
C GLY A 153 4.54 17.19 -3.70
N THR A 154 3.25 17.43 -3.75
CA THR A 154 2.24 16.61 -3.11
C THR A 154 1.03 16.50 -4.02
N ARG A 155 0.16 15.57 -3.76
CA ARG A 155 -1.17 15.46 -4.36
C ARG A 155 -2.16 14.83 -3.40
N GLU A 156 -3.41 14.96 -3.72
CA GLU A 156 -4.48 14.33 -2.97
C GLU A 156 -4.52 12.81 -3.21
N LEU A 157 -4.81 12.07 -2.14
CA LEU A 157 -5.14 10.64 -2.20
C LEU A 157 -6.50 10.47 -2.87
N VAL A 158 -6.57 9.60 -3.86
CA VAL A 158 -7.79 9.31 -4.62
C VAL A 158 -8.08 7.81 -4.66
N ALA A 159 -9.31 7.43 -5.02
CA ALA A 159 -9.73 6.03 -5.09
C ALA A 159 -8.85 5.18 -6.03
N GLU A 160 -8.38 5.76 -7.15
CA GLU A 160 -7.48 5.07 -8.08
C GLU A 160 -6.15 4.66 -7.45
N ASP A 161 -5.68 5.31 -6.38
CA ASP A 161 -4.46 4.90 -5.68
C ASP A 161 -4.59 3.51 -5.06
N TYR A 162 -5.76 3.20 -4.51
CA TYR A 162 -6.05 1.87 -3.96
C TYR A 162 -6.26 0.83 -5.05
N VAL A 163 -6.97 1.20 -6.13
CA VAL A 163 -7.11 0.32 -7.30
C VAL A 163 -5.74 0.00 -7.89
N TYR A 164 -4.89 1.00 -8.04
CA TYR A 164 -3.52 0.83 -8.54
C TYR A 164 -2.68 -0.06 -7.60
N ALA A 165 -2.83 0.11 -6.28
CA ALA A 165 -2.15 -0.73 -5.30
C ALA A 165 -2.56 -2.21 -5.42
N ILE A 166 -3.85 -2.50 -5.63
CA ILE A 166 -4.34 -3.86 -5.88
C ILE A 166 -3.74 -4.42 -7.18
N LYS A 167 -3.78 -3.65 -8.28
CA LYS A 167 -3.20 -4.04 -9.57
C LYS A 167 -1.70 -4.36 -9.47
N ARG A 168 -0.94 -3.62 -8.65
CA ARG A 168 0.50 -3.85 -8.46
C ARG A 168 0.83 -5.21 -7.90
N HIS A 169 -0.07 -5.86 -7.16
CA HIS A 169 0.16 -7.22 -6.68
C HIS A 169 0.30 -8.25 -7.82
N ALA A 170 -0.17 -7.94 -9.02
CA ALA A 170 0.00 -8.77 -10.20
C ALA A 170 1.40 -8.65 -10.86
N THR A 171 2.31 -7.82 -10.31
CA THR A 171 3.66 -7.65 -10.88
C THR A 171 4.48 -8.93 -10.83
N THR A 172 5.29 -9.14 -11.87
CA THR A 172 6.31 -10.22 -11.91
C THR A 172 7.71 -9.72 -11.55
N ARG A 173 7.86 -8.42 -11.28
CA ARG A 173 9.17 -7.77 -11.08
C ARG A 173 9.69 -7.84 -9.66
N ILE A 174 8.79 -8.05 -8.71
CA ILE A 174 9.09 -8.25 -7.28
C ILE A 174 8.27 -9.43 -6.77
N THR A 175 8.68 -9.99 -5.64
CA THR A 175 7.87 -11.01 -4.96
C THR A 175 6.66 -10.33 -4.30
N THR A 176 5.47 -10.87 -4.57
CA THR A 176 4.19 -10.40 -4.02
C THR A 176 3.54 -11.51 -3.20
N PRO A 177 3.83 -11.60 -1.89
CA PRO A 177 3.49 -12.78 -1.08
C PRO A 177 1.99 -13.06 -0.97
N ILE A 178 1.16 -12.01 -1.05
CA ILE A 178 -0.29 -12.13 -0.89
C ILE A 178 -1.06 -12.27 -2.20
N PHE A 179 -0.38 -12.20 -3.36
CA PHE A 179 -1.07 -12.27 -4.67
C PHE A 179 -1.91 -13.54 -4.82
N GLY A 180 -1.39 -14.70 -4.37
CA GLY A 180 -2.11 -15.97 -4.44
C GLY A 180 -3.47 -15.89 -3.75
N ILE A 181 -3.51 -15.33 -2.54
CA ILE A 181 -4.77 -15.16 -1.78
C ILE A 181 -5.65 -14.10 -2.45
N PHE A 182 -5.11 -12.94 -2.82
CA PHE A 182 -5.88 -11.87 -3.45
C PHE A 182 -6.54 -12.32 -4.76
N SER A 183 -5.83 -13.11 -5.56
CA SER A 183 -6.34 -13.60 -6.85
C SER A 183 -7.50 -14.61 -6.73
N GLU A 184 -7.74 -15.15 -5.55
CA GLU A 184 -8.90 -16.01 -5.27
C GLU A 184 -10.16 -15.21 -4.92
N TYR A 185 -9.99 -14.00 -4.35
CA TYR A 185 -11.11 -13.22 -3.81
C TYR A 185 -11.44 -11.97 -4.64
N VAL A 186 -10.48 -11.39 -5.34
CA VAL A 186 -10.71 -10.22 -6.18
C VAL A 186 -11.02 -10.66 -7.61
N LEU A 187 -12.23 -10.39 -8.05
CA LEU A 187 -12.73 -10.81 -9.36
C LEU A 187 -11.79 -10.37 -10.50
N GLY A 188 -11.38 -11.31 -11.33
CA GLY A 188 -10.51 -11.07 -12.49
C GLY A 188 -9.04 -10.75 -12.16
N LEU A 189 -8.60 -10.76 -10.91
CA LEU A 189 -7.21 -10.46 -10.55
C LEU A 189 -6.24 -11.55 -11.01
N LYS A 190 -6.68 -12.80 -11.05
CA LYS A 190 -5.87 -13.92 -11.56
C LYS A 190 -5.58 -13.75 -13.05
N GLU A 191 -6.60 -13.50 -13.84
CA GLU A 191 -6.51 -13.26 -15.29
C GLU A 191 -5.70 -11.99 -15.58
N TYR A 192 -5.90 -10.95 -14.76
CA TYR A 192 -5.09 -9.75 -14.81
C TYR A 192 -3.60 -10.04 -14.56
N GLY A 193 -3.27 -10.94 -13.63
CA GLY A 193 -1.91 -11.40 -13.38
C GLY A 193 -1.26 -12.06 -14.60
N GLU A 194 -1.99 -12.94 -15.29
CA GLU A 194 -1.48 -13.57 -16.51
C GLU A 194 -1.31 -12.55 -17.64
N LEU A 195 -2.23 -11.59 -17.78
CA LEU A 195 -2.09 -10.48 -18.73
C LEU A 195 -0.82 -9.66 -18.46
N ILE A 196 -0.63 -9.21 -17.21
CA ILE A 196 0.54 -8.41 -16.81
C ILE A 196 1.85 -9.16 -17.06
N LYS A 197 1.88 -10.47 -16.78
CA LYS A 197 3.02 -11.33 -17.06
C LYS A 197 3.36 -11.37 -18.55
N ALA A 198 2.36 -11.51 -19.41
CA ALA A 198 2.53 -11.51 -20.85
C ALA A 198 3.01 -10.15 -21.36
N GLU A 199 2.44 -9.06 -20.88
CA GLU A 199 2.84 -7.69 -21.27
C GLU A 199 4.25 -7.35 -20.80
N ASP A 200 4.61 -7.72 -19.56
CA ASP A 200 5.99 -7.54 -19.06
C ASP A 200 7.00 -8.35 -19.88
N ALA A 201 6.64 -9.56 -20.30
CA ALA A 201 7.50 -10.36 -21.18
C ALA A 201 7.72 -9.69 -22.54
N LYS A 202 6.68 -9.09 -23.14
CA LYS A 202 6.81 -8.31 -24.39
C LYS A 202 7.72 -7.10 -24.21
N LEU A 203 7.55 -6.35 -23.11
CA LEU A 203 8.38 -5.18 -22.81
C LEU A 203 9.86 -5.53 -22.62
N ARG A 204 10.14 -6.75 -22.16
CA ARG A 204 11.51 -7.24 -21.98
C ARG A 204 12.09 -7.95 -23.18
N ALA A 205 11.29 -8.23 -24.19
CA ALA A 205 11.75 -8.94 -25.38
C ALA A 205 12.87 -8.16 -26.07
N GLY A 206 14.01 -8.80 -26.25
CA GLY A 206 15.20 -8.21 -26.87
C GLY A 206 16.06 -7.32 -25.98
N LEU A 207 15.73 -7.18 -24.67
CA LEU A 207 16.58 -6.49 -23.72
C LEU A 207 17.63 -7.44 -23.14
N ASP A 208 18.80 -6.88 -22.82
CA ASP A 208 19.79 -7.59 -22.02
C ASP A 208 19.18 -7.89 -20.63
N PRO A 209 19.19 -9.17 -20.18
CA PRO A 209 18.71 -9.52 -18.82
C PRO A 209 19.42 -8.77 -17.71
N ALA A 210 20.67 -8.38 -17.92
CA ALA A 210 21.47 -7.60 -16.97
C ALA A 210 21.22 -6.09 -17.05
N ALA A 211 20.44 -5.60 -18.01
CA ALA A 211 20.14 -4.18 -18.14
C ALA A 211 19.42 -3.69 -16.88
N LEU A 212 19.97 -2.64 -16.28
CA LEU A 212 19.39 -1.96 -15.11
C LEU A 212 18.13 -1.18 -15.49
N ASP A 213 18.10 -0.64 -16.71
CA ASP A 213 16.98 0.12 -17.27
C ASP A 213 15.95 -0.85 -17.87
N LYS A 214 14.90 -1.10 -17.09
CA LYS A 214 13.75 -1.87 -17.56
C LYS A 214 12.61 -0.91 -17.91
N PRO A 215 11.92 -1.12 -19.06
CA PRO A 215 10.80 -0.29 -19.44
C PRO A 215 9.75 -0.21 -18.35
N PHE A 216 9.15 0.95 -18.17
CA PHE A 216 8.10 1.16 -17.18
C PHE A 216 6.88 0.29 -17.50
N LEU A 217 6.39 -0.45 -16.52
CA LEU A 217 5.18 -1.24 -16.59
C LEU A 217 4.05 -0.45 -15.93
N ASP A 218 3.19 0.17 -16.74
CA ASP A 218 2.09 0.99 -16.25
C ASP A 218 0.80 0.16 -16.15
N PHE A 219 0.47 -0.24 -14.93
CA PHE A 219 -0.72 -1.03 -14.63
C PHE A 219 -2.05 -0.31 -14.94
N ARG A 220 -2.04 1.00 -15.17
CA ARG A 220 -3.23 1.77 -15.57
C ARG A 220 -3.72 1.45 -16.97
N GLN A 221 -2.86 0.93 -17.83
CA GLN A 221 -3.18 0.61 -19.22
C GLN A 221 -4.24 -0.49 -19.36
N TRP A 222 -4.39 -1.34 -18.34
CA TRP A 222 -5.32 -2.45 -18.39
C TRP A 222 -6.35 -2.34 -17.26
N PRO A 223 -7.64 -2.56 -17.55
CA PRO A 223 -8.69 -2.56 -16.53
C PRO A 223 -8.62 -3.82 -15.67
N LEU A 224 -9.01 -3.69 -14.40
CA LEU A 224 -9.28 -4.80 -13.50
C LEU A 224 -10.76 -4.78 -13.14
N ILE A 225 -11.48 -5.85 -13.44
CA ILE A 225 -12.94 -5.93 -13.27
C ILE A 225 -13.33 -5.81 -11.80
N GLY A 226 -12.61 -6.52 -10.91
CA GLY A 226 -12.90 -6.58 -9.48
C GLY A 226 -12.45 -5.38 -8.65
N ALA A 227 -11.79 -4.37 -9.27
CA ALA A 227 -11.40 -3.15 -8.58
C ALA A 227 -11.40 -1.97 -9.54
N THR A 228 -12.33 -1.04 -9.36
CA THR A 228 -12.51 0.13 -10.22
C THR A 228 -12.69 1.41 -9.38
N ALA A 229 -12.32 2.54 -9.94
CA ALA A 229 -12.53 3.85 -9.35
C ALA A 229 -13.41 4.70 -10.27
N PRO A 230 -14.74 4.60 -10.18
CA PRO A 230 -15.67 5.36 -11.03
C PRO A 230 -15.69 6.85 -10.71
N GLY A 231 -15.18 7.25 -9.54
CA GLY A 231 -15.10 8.63 -9.08
C GLY A 231 -13.74 8.94 -8.46
N LYS A 232 -13.54 10.21 -8.09
CA LYS A 232 -12.27 10.65 -7.49
C LYS A 232 -12.08 10.10 -6.07
N HIS A 233 -13.18 10.05 -5.29
CA HIS A 233 -13.15 9.64 -3.88
C HIS A 233 -14.15 8.55 -3.56
#